data_879ba40f0754aeafb3d6ee69a6c888b3
#
_entry.id   879ba40f0754aeafb3d6ee69a6c888b3
#
_cell.length_a   1.000
_cell.length_b   1.000
_cell.length_c   1.000
_cell.angle_alpha   90.00
_cell.angle_beta   90.00
_cell.angle_gamma   90.00
#
_symmetry.space_group_name_H-M   'P 1'
#
loop_
_entity.id
_entity.type
_entity.pdbx_description
1 polymer ?
#
loop_
_entity_poly.entity_id
_entity_poly.type
_entity_poly.pdbx_seq_one_letter_code
_entity_poly.pdbx_strand_id
1 'polypeptide(L)'
;MAYLDPYQRPASDRFVRRGLFITACIAALMLLWQFLPAIEAWFSPREAAERTVMARGDLAADEKTTIELFEKSRASVVYITTAQLVRDVWTRNVFSVPRGTGSGFIWDDAGHVVTNFHVIQGASEATVKLADGRDYQAALVGMSPAHDIAVLK
;
A
#
# COMPACT_ATOMS: atom_id res chain seq x y z
N MET A 1 69.83 -48.32 -24.44
CA MET A 1 68.52 -47.98 -25.10
C MET A 1 67.57 -47.51 -24.02
N ALA A 2 67.42 -46.17 -23.80
CA ALA A 2 66.58 -45.63 -22.77
C ALA A 2 65.16 -45.44 -23.36
N TYR A 3 64.18 -46.08 -22.74
CA TYR A 3 62.78 -46.02 -23.12
C TYR A 3 62.18 -44.72 -22.56
N LEU A 4 61.89 -43.74 -23.47
CA LEU A 4 61.23 -42.49 -23.11
C LEU A 4 59.73 -42.76 -22.99
N ASP A 5 59.23 -42.59 -21.79
CA ASP A 5 57.79 -42.69 -21.45
C ASP A 5 57.04 -41.51 -22.12
N PRO A 6 56.10 -41.80 -23.05
CA PRO A 6 55.38 -40.76 -23.78
C PRO A 6 54.30 -40.04 -22.98
N TYR A 7 54.10 -40.33 -21.69
CA TYR A 7 52.98 -39.78 -20.86
C TYR A 7 53.41 -38.69 -19.86
N GLN A 8 54.70 -38.30 -19.82
CA GLN A 8 55.08 -37.19 -18.96
C GLN A 8 54.71 -35.84 -19.61
N ARG A 9 53.43 -35.41 -19.43
CA ARG A 9 53.04 -34.07 -19.75
C ARG A 9 53.76 -33.13 -18.80
N PRO A 10 54.49 -32.07 -19.34
CA PRO A 10 55.22 -31.16 -18.50
C PRO A 10 54.30 -30.45 -17.50
N ALA A 11 54.76 -30.31 -16.26
CA ALA A 11 54.01 -29.69 -15.16
C ALA A 11 53.63 -28.22 -15.49
N SER A 12 54.35 -27.58 -16.42
CA SER A 12 54.12 -26.22 -16.92
C SER A 12 52.71 -26.04 -17.51
N ASP A 13 52.15 -27.05 -18.20
CA ASP A 13 50.84 -26.90 -18.85
C ASP A 13 49.69 -26.77 -17.87
N ARG A 14 49.83 -27.34 -16.67
CA ARG A 14 48.79 -27.23 -15.64
C ARG A 14 48.78 -25.85 -14.99
N PHE A 15 49.91 -25.22 -14.80
CA PHE A 15 50.00 -23.85 -14.28
C PHE A 15 49.52 -22.82 -15.30
N VAL A 16 49.88 -22.98 -16.56
CA VAL A 16 49.44 -22.09 -17.66
C VAL A 16 47.93 -22.18 -17.85
N ARG A 17 47.35 -23.39 -17.82
CA ARG A 17 45.88 -23.60 -17.94
C ARG A 17 45.14 -23.03 -16.73
N ARG A 18 45.67 -23.17 -15.52
CA ARG A 18 45.08 -22.55 -14.30
C ARG A 18 45.15 -21.03 -14.35
N GLY A 19 46.27 -20.47 -14.79
CA GLY A 19 46.41 -19.04 -14.99
C GLY A 19 45.42 -18.47 -16.00
N LEU A 20 45.28 -19.13 -17.17
CA LEU A 20 44.29 -18.76 -18.20
C LEU A 20 42.84 -18.88 -17.67
N PHE A 21 42.56 -19.88 -16.85
CA PHE A 21 41.21 -20.04 -16.27
C PHE A 21 40.89 -18.91 -15.25
N ILE A 22 41.87 -18.53 -14.44
CA ILE A 22 41.71 -17.45 -13.46
C ILE A 22 41.53 -16.09 -14.17
N THR A 23 42.31 -15.81 -15.21
CA THR A 23 42.16 -14.56 -15.98
C THR A 23 40.85 -14.51 -16.74
N ALA A 24 40.37 -15.63 -17.26
CA ALA A 24 39.05 -15.73 -17.90
C ALA A 24 37.91 -15.49 -16.89
N CYS A 25 38.01 -16.04 -15.67
CA CYS A 25 37.02 -15.81 -14.62
C CYS A 25 36.99 -14.33 -14.15
N ILE A 26 38.17 -13.70 -14.01
CA ILE A 26 38.25 -12.29 -13.65
C ILE A 26 37.66 -11.41 -14.76
N ALA A 27 37.95 -11.70 -16.02
CA ALA A 27 37.38 -10.99 -17.16
C ALA A 27 35.85 -11.15 -17.23
N ALA A 28 35.33 -12.36 -16.98
CA ALA A 28 33.91 -12.62 -16.92
C ALA A 28 33.22 -11.87 -15.76
N LEU A 29 33.86 -11.80 -14.59
CA LEU A 29 33.37 -11.04 -13.43
C LEU A 29 33.36 -9.52 -13.72
N MET A 30 34.39 -8.99 -14.37
CA MET A 30 34.42 -7.58 -14.77
C MET A 30 33.35 -7.26 -15.79
N LEU A 31 33.10 -8.13 -16.76
CA LEU A 31 32.01 -7.97 -17.73
C LEU A 31 30.64 -8.03 -17.02
N LEU A 32 30.47 -8.97 -16.10
CA LEU A 32 29.21 -9.05 -15.31
C LEU A 32 28.97 -7.76 -14.52
N TRP A 33 30.01 -7.18 -13.92
CA TRP A 33 29.90 -5.92 -13.18
C TRP A 33 29.51 -4.73 -14.06
N GLN A 34 29.95 -4.71 -15.32
CA GLN A 34 29.52 -3.66 -16.26
C GLN A 34 28.02 -3.74 -16.62
N PHE A 35 27.39 -4.92 -16.52
CA PHE A 35 25.98 -5.12 -16.81
C PHE A 35 25.06 -4.93 -15.59
N LEU A 36 25.60 -4.96 -14.36
CA LEU A 36 24.84 -4.75 -13.13
C LEU A 36 24.03 -3.44 -13.14
N PRO A 37 24.59 -2.25 -13.48
CA PRO A 37 23.83 -1.01 -13.48
C PRO A 37 22.72 -0.99 -14.54
N ALA A 38 22.88 -1.70 -15.64
CA ALA A 38 21.85 -1.81 -16.67
C ALA A 38 20.65 -2.67 -16.19
N ILE A 39 20.93 -3.69 -15.38
CA ILE A 39 19.92 -4.54 -14.78
C ILE A 39 19.17 -3.77 -13.68
N GLU A 40 19.87 -3.02 -12.84
CA GLU A 40 19.25 -2.16 -11.84
C GLU A 40 18.35 -1.09 -12.46
N ALA A 41 18.78 -0.49 -13.58
CA ALA A 41 17.97 0.48 -14.31
C ALA A 41 16.67 -0.12 -14.88
N TRP A 42 16.64 -1.43 -15.13
CA TRP A 42 15.45 -2.12 -15.64
C TRP A 42 14.45 -2.46 -14.53
N PHE A 43 14.95 -2.71 -13.32
CA PHE A 43 14.15 -3.00 -12.13
C PHE A 43 13.88 -1.77 -11.24
N SER A 44 14.53 -0.64 -11.50
CA SER A 44 14.21 0.61 -10.81
C SER A 44 12.79 1.03 -11.19
N PRO A 45 11.88 1.20 -10.20
CA PRO A 45 10.59 1.79 -10.48
C PRO A 45 10.84 3.13 -11.17
N ARG A 46 10.35 3.28 -12.40
CA ARG A 46 10.33 4.61 -13.00
C ARG A 46 9.52 5.48 -12.04
N GLU A 47 10.18 6.43 -11.39
CA GLU A 47 9.48 7.48 -10.67
C GLU A 47 8.50 8.08 -11.67
N ALA A 48 7.21 7.79 -11.45
CA ALA A 48 6.17 8.41 -12.24
C ALA A 48 6.29 9.90 -11.97
N ALA A 49 6.79 10.65 -12.95
CA ALA A 49 6.83 12.10 -12.86
C ALA A 49 5.42 12.56 -12.49
N GLU A 50 5.29 13.24 -11.37
CA GLU A 50 4.03 13.85 -10.97
C GLU A 50 3.54 14.68 -12.15
N ARG A 51 2.43 14.23 -12.75
CA ARG A 51 1.77 15.02 -13.78
C ARG A 51 1.24 16.26 -13.07
N THR A 52 1.92 17.38 -13.23
CA THR A 52 1.33 18.68 -12.91
C THR A 52 0.10 18.84 -13.79
N VAL A 53 -1.07 18.63 -13.16
CA VAL A 53 -2.35 18.92 -13.82
C VAL A 53 -2.43 20.44 -13.94
N MET A 54 -2.02 20.95 -15.08
CA MET A 54 -2.27 22.37 -15.41
C MET A 54 -3.78 22.52 -15.57
N ALA A 55 -4.38 23.33 -14.71
CA ALA A 55 -5.77 23.72 -14.87
C ALA A 55 -5.94 24.31 -16.27
N ARG A 56 -6.82 23.73 -17.08
CA ARG A 56 -7.21 24.35 -18.36
C ARG A 56 -7.89 25.66 -18.03
N GLY A 57 -7.37 26.76 -18.55
CA GLY A 57 -7.75 28.12 -18.14
C GLY A 57 -9.25 28.47 -18.26
N ASP A 58 -10.03 27.77 -19.07
CA ASP A 58 -11.49 27.89 -19.16
C ASP A 58 -12.14 26.52 -18.90
N LEU A 59 -12.50 26.29 -17.62
CA LEU A 59 -13.36 25.17 -17.25
C LEU A 59 -14.77 25.41 -17.78
N ALA A 60 -15.39 24.37 -18.35
CA ALA A 60 -16.79 24.42 -18.73
C ALA A 60 -17.67 24.68 -17.48
N ALA A 61 -18.85 25.24 -17.68
CA ALA A 61 -19.72 25.65 -16.57
C ALA A 61 -20.10 24.48 -15.66
N ASP A 62 -20.27 23.29 -16.22
CA ASP A 62 -20.54 22.03 -15.49
C ASP A 62 -19.33 21.56 -14.68
N GLU A 63 -18.10 21.74 -15.19
CA GLU A 63 -16.86 21.46 -14.44
C GLU A 63 -16.71 22.37 -13.21
N LYS A 64 -16.98 23.68 -13.38
CA LYS A 64 -16.96 24.64 -12.25
C LYS A 64 -17.98 24.27 -11.19
N THR A 65 -19.21 23.95 -11.60
CA THR A 65 -20.28 23.53 -10.70
C THR A 65 -19.90 22.26 -9.93
N THR A 66 -19.27 21.29 -10.59
CA THR A 66 -18.82 20.05 -9.95
C THR A 66 -17.74 20.32 -8.92
N ILE A 67 -16.75 21.19 -9.22
CA ILE A 67 -15.69 21.57 -8.30
C ILE A 67 -16.27 22.31 -7.08
N GLU A 68 -17.16 23.26 -7.30
CA GLU A 68 -17.85 24.00 -6.23
C GLU A 68 -18.65 23.09 -5.32
N LEU A 69 -19.39 22.13 -5.91
CA LEU A 69 -20.13 21.13 -5.15
C LEU A 69 -19.22 20.26 -4.30
N PHE A 70 -18.11 19.78 -4.87
CA PHE A 70 -17.12 18.99 -4.15
C PHE A 70 -16.51 19.78 -3.00
N GLU A 71 -16.03 21.00 -3.24
CA GLU A 71 -15.43 21.85 -2.21
C GLU A 71 -16.40 22.15 -1.06
N LYS A 72 -17.67 22.34 -1.37
CA LYS A 72 -18.72 22.58 -0.39
C LYS A 72 -19.09 21.33 0.41
N SER A 73 -19.05 20.17 -0.21
CA SER A 73 -19.52 18.92 0.40
C SER A 73 -18.43 18.12 1.12
N ARG A 74 -17.15 18.30 0.74
CA ARG A 74 -16.03 17.49 1.29
C ARG A 74 -15.92 17.54 2.80
N ALA A 75 -16.26 18.68 3.41
CA ALA A 75 -16.21 18.83 4.87
C ALA A 75 -17.23 17.98 5.63
N SER A 76 -18.31 17.57 4.93
CA SER A 76 -19.34 16.69 5.49
C SER A 76 -19.00 15.21 5.38
N VAL A 77 -18.03 14.83 4.55
CA VAL A 77 -17.64 13.43 4.38
C VAL A 77 -16.74 13.00 5.53
N VAL A 78 -17.04 11.84 6.11
CA VAL A 78 -16.32 11.30 7.26
C VAL A 78 -15.81 9.89 6.97
N TYR A 79 -14.72 9.53 7.64
CA TYR A 79 -14.18 8.18 7.66
C TYR A 79 -14.62 7.47 8.95
N ILE A 80 -15.06 6.22 8.82
CA ILE A 80 -15.57 5.45 9.95
C ILE A 80 -14.69 4.22 10.14
N THR A 81 -14.23 4.00 11.36
CA THR A 81 -13.57 2.78 11.79
C THR A 81 -14.44 2.06 12.82
N THR A 82 -14.48 0.74 12.74
CA THR A 82 -15.27 -0.06 13.64
C THR A 82 -14.41 -1.11 14.33
N ALA A 83 -14.75 -1.41 15.56
CA ALA A 83 -14.09 -2.44 16.34
C ALA A 83 -15.11 -3.34 17.04
N GLN A 84 -14.67 -4.54 17.34
CA GLN A 84 -15.42 -5.51 18.12
C GLN A 84 -14.72 -5.76 19.46
N LEU A 85 -15.47 -5.69 20.55
CA LEU A 85 -14.98 -6.07 21.87
C LEU A 85 -15.01 -7.60 21.99
N VAL A 86 -13.84 -8.19 22.12
CA VAL A 86 -13.67 -9.64 22.31
C VAL A 86 -13.21 -9.89 23.74
N ARG A 87 -13.94 -10.74 24.45
CA ARG A 87 -13.58 -11.14 25.81
C ARG A 87 -12.76 -12.43 25.77
N ASP A 88 -11.56 -12.39 26.32
CA ASP A 88 -10.78 -13.60 26.56
C ASP A 88 -11.36 -14.37 27.73
N VAL A 89 -11.76 -15.62 27.50
CA VAL A 89 -12.37 -16.49 28.52
C VAL A 89 -11.40 -16.89 29.63
N TRP A 90 -10.10 -16.88 29.39
CA TRP A 90 -9.08 -17.29 30.37
C TRP A 90 -8.63 -16.14 31.24
N THR A 91 -8.33 -14.98 30.64
CA THR A 91 -7.81 -13.81 31.36
C THR A 91 -8.93 -12.89 31.83
N ARG A 92 -10.15 -13.04 31.31
CA ARG A 92 -11.33 -12.14 31.49
C ARG A 92 -11.07 -10.72 30.98
N ASN A 93 -9.96 -10.50 30.26
CA ASN A 93 -9.66 -9.22 29.65
C ASN A 93 -10.56 -9.00 28.43
N VAL A 94 -10.89 -7.73 28.19
CA VAL A 94 -11.62 -7.29 27.00
C VAL A 94 -10.64 -6.59 26.08
N PHE A 95 -10.58 -7.05 24.83
CA PHE A 95 -9.73 -6.48 23.79
C PHE A 95 -10.60 -5.87 22.71
N SER A 96 -10.25 -4.67 22.25
CA SER A 96 -10.86 -4.04 21.09
C SER A 96 -10.09 -4.52 19.83
N VAL A 97 -10.78 -5.23 18.96
CA VAL A 97 -10.21 -5.79 17.72
C VAL A 97 -10.78 -5.00 16.54
N PRO A 98 -9.93 -4.38 15.72
CA PRO A 98 -10.39 -3.70 14.51
C PRO A 98 -11.20 -4.65 13.63
N ARG A 99 -12.37 -4.19 13.14
CA ARG A 99 -13.28 -5.01 12.35
C ARG A 99 -13.36 -4.55 10.90
N GLY A 100 -13.55 -3.26 10.68
CA GLY A 100 -13.71 -2.73 9.35
C GLY A 100 -13.63 -1.22 9.30
N THR A 101 -13.70 -0.72 8.09
CA THR A 101 -13.69 0.71 7.79
C THR A 101 -14.74 1.02 6.75
N GLY A 102 -15.20 2.25 6.75
CA GLY A 102 -16.16 2.74 5.78
C GLY A 102 -16.17 4.25 5.72
N SER A 103 -17.10 4.80 4.97
CA SER A 103 -17.36 6.22 4.89
C SER A 103 -18.79 6.54 5.24
N GLY A 104 -19.05 7.79 5.57
CA GLY A 104 -20.37 8.33 5.83
C GLY A 104 -20.35 9.82 5.59
N PHE A 105 -21.44 10.47 5.93
CA PHE A 105 -21.54 11.91 5.87
C PHE A 105 -22.36 12.48 7.03
N ILE A 106 -22.00 13.68 7.45
CA ILE A 106 -22.73 14.43 8.47
C ILE A 106 -24.05 14.89 7.86
N TRP A 107 -25.15 14.50 8.50
CA TRP A 107 -26.49 14.81 8.04
C TRP A 107 -27.00 16.16 8.50
N ASP A 108 -26.71 16.51 9.75
CA ASP A 108 -27.21 17.72 10.39
C ASP A 108 -26.23 18.31 11.42
N ASP A 109 -26.56 19.51 11.90
CA ASP A 109 -25.80 20.24 12.92
C ASP A 109 -25.91 19.58 14.31
N ALA A 110 -26.82 18.63 14.50
CA ALA A 110 -26.91 17.85 15.73
C ALA A 110 -25.87 16.72 15.82
N GLY A 111 -25.10 16.52 14.76
CA GLY A 111 -24.01 15.55 14.68
C GLY A 111 -24.43 14.15 14.28
N HIS A 112 -25.57 14.02 13.60
CA HIS A 112 -25.95 12.73 13.03
C HIS A 112 -25.10 12.42 11.78
N VAL A 113 -24.59 11.19 11.72
CA VAL A 113 -23.78 10.67 10.63
C VAL A 113 -24.53 9.52 9.97
N VAL A 114 -24.74 9.63 8.66
CA VAL A 114 -25.34 8.56 7.86
C VAL A 114 -24.23 7.73 7.22
N THR A 115 -24.36 6.41 7.33
CA THR A 115 -23.43 5.43 6.74
C THR A 115 -24.20 4.19 6.28
N ASN A 116 -23.49 3.24 5.69
CA ASN A 116 -24.08 1.96 5.34
C ASN A 116 -24.17 1.02 6.56
N PHE A 117 -25.23 0.23 6.61
CA PHE A 117 -25.43 -0.74 7.69
C PHE A 117 -24.30 -1.76 7.77
N HIS A 118 -23.85 -2.28 6.62
CA HIS A 118 -22.76 -3.28 6.58
C HIS A 118 -21.43 -2.78 7.18
N VAL A 119 -21.19 -1.44 7.19
CA VAL A 119 -20.00 -0.84 7.84
C VAL A 119 -20.00 -1.07 9.34
N ILE A 120 -21.18 -0.96 9.97
CA ILE A 120 -21.32 -1.05 11.43
C ILE A 120 -21.81 -2.43 11.90
N GLN A 121 -22.13 -3.32 10.97
CA GLN A 121 -22.69 -4.63 11.29
C GLN A 121 -21.75 -5.46 12.17
N GLY A 122 -22.24 -5.83 13.36
CA GLY A 122 -21.48 -6.62 14.34
C GLY A 122 -20.32 -5.88 15.02
N ALA A 123 -20.24 -4.57 14.85
CA ALA A 123 -19.33 -3.72 15.62
C ALA A 123 -19.86 -3.48 17.02
N SER A 124 -18.96 -3.41 18.00
CA SER A 124 -19.27 -2.97 19.37
C SER A 124 -18.94 -1.49 19.55
N GLU A 125 -18.03 -0.96 18.76
CA GLU A 125 -17.57 0.41 18.80
C GLU A 125 -17.47 0.97 17.39
N ALA A 126 -17.79 2.25 17.22
CA ALA A 126 -17.60 3.01 16.00
C ALA A 126 -16.90 4.33 16.31
N THR A 127 -15.88 4.65 15.54
CA THR A 127 -15.16 5.92 15.63
C THR A 127 -15.28 6.64 14.29
N VAL A 128 -15.73 7.87 14.34
CA VAL A 128 -15.89 8.76 13.19
C VAL A 128 -14.75 9.75 13.16
N LYS A 129 -14.00 9.75 12.06
CA LYS A 129 -12.94 10.73 11.78
C LYS A 129 -13.45 11.79 10.82
N LEU A 130 -13.38 13.05 11.24
CA LEU A 130 -13.77 14.19 10.44
C LEU A 130 -12.67 14.61 9.45
N ALA A 131 -13.03 15.46 8.50
CA ALA A 131 -12.12 16.00 7.49
C ALA A 131 -10.95 16.80 8.09
N ASP A 132 -11.11 17.35 9.29
CA ASP A 132 -10.07 18.07 10.04
C ASP A 132 -9.13 17.13 10.85
N GLY A 133 -9.33 15.82 10.75
CA GLY A 133 -8.53 14.80 11.41
C GLY A 133 -8.95 14.46 12.83
N ARG A 134 -9.97 15.11 13.40
CA ARG A 134 -10.49 14.80 14.73
C ARG A 134 -11.29 13.51 14.74
N ASP A 135 -11.13 12.71 15.78
CA ASP A 135 -11.81 11.43 15.99
C ASP A 135 -12.89 11.57 17.09
N TYR A 136 -14.06 11.00 16.83
CA TYR A 136 -15.17 10.99 17.76
C TYR A 136 -15.73 9.58 17.89
N GLN A 137 -16.00 9.15 19.14
CA GLN A 137 -16.77 7.94 19.39
C GLN A 137 -18.22 8.19 19.02
N ALA A 138 -18.82 7.26 18.29
CA ALA A 138 -20.18 7.39 17.83
C ALA A 138 -21.03 6.18 18.27
N ALA A 139 -22.25 6.48 18.69
CA ALA A 139 -23.25 5.48 19.07
C ALA A 139 -24.27 5.28 17.94
N LEU A 140 -24.81 4.07 17.82
CA LEU A 140 -25.87 3.77 16.87
C LEU A 140 -27.19 4.40 17.33
N VAL A 141 -27.78 5.25 16.50
CA VAL A 141 -29.10 5.87 16.70
C VAL A 141 -30.21 5.00 16.11
N GLY A 142 -29.98 4.48 14.89
CA GLY A 142 -30.94 3.65 14.19
C GLY A 142 -30.33 2.98 12.97
N MET A 143 -30.99 1.95 12.47
CA MET A 143 -30.55 1.21 11.30
C MET A 143 -31.70 0.64 10.48
N SER A 144 -31.46 0.46 9.19
CA SER A 144 -32.35 -0.24 8.27
C SER A 144 -31.52 -1.25 7.44
N PRO A 145 -31.40 -2.50 7.90
CA PRO A 145 -30.63 -3.52 7.18
C PRO A 145 -31.13 -3.78 5.76
N ALA A 146 -32.44 -3.69 5.54
CA ALA A 146 -33.05 -3.92 4.23
C ALA A 146 -32.65 -2.87 3.18
N HIS A 147 -32.28 -1.66 3.64
CA HIS A 147 -31.84 -0.55 2.78
C HIS A 147 -30.35 -0.27 2.89
N ASP A 148 -29.64 -1.05 3.68
CA ASP A 148 -28.22 -0.87 3.97
C ASP A 148 -27.89 0.54 4.51
N ILE A 149 -28.71 1.05 5.42
CA ILE A 149 -28.52 2.38 6.02
C ILE A 149 -28.40 2.25 7.54
N ALA A 150 -27.50 3.06 8.11
CA ALA A 150 -27.37 3.26 9.55
C ALA A 150 -27.12 4.74 9.86
N VAL A 151 -27.59 5.17 11.05
CA VAL A 151 -27.40 6.52 11.58
C VAL A 151 -26.65 6.41 12.89
N LEU A 152 -25.53 7.12 13.00
CA LEU A 152 -24.69 7.26 14.16
C LEU A 152 -24.79 8.67 14.74
N LYS A 153 -24.42 8.79 16.02
CA LYS A 153 -24.26 10.08 16.69
C LYS A 153 -23.13 10.03 17.71
#